data_f48d5130f3aac29d6e889180d2bac077
#
_entry.id   f48d5130f3aac29d6e889180d2bac077
#
_cell.length_a   1.000
_cell.length_b   1.000
_cell.length_c   1.000
_cell.angle_alpha   90.00
_cell.angle_beta   90.00
_cell.angle_gamma   90.00
#
_symmetry.space_group_name_H-M   'P 1'
#
loop_
_entity.id
_entity.type
_entity.pdbx_description
1 polymer ?
#
loop_
_entity_poly.entity_id
_entity_poly.type
_entity_poly.pdbx_seq_one_letter_code
_entity_poly.pdbx_strand_id
1 'polypeptide(L)'
;MPLTPDEALEKNRGKTNLQYERAVQALLVEAEEAITYYTGNPVYVGLPAYLQYKAQADKAKGGARVTLEAVDRAMDERFGPAGWNASIVIDHAQSYYWVKLKDAREH
;
A
#
# COMPACT_ATOMS: atom_id res chain seq x y z
N MET A 1 3.77 -37.68 2.85
CA MET A 1 2.30 -37.59 2.96
C MET A 1 1.80 -36.24 2.46
N PRO A 2 0.75 -36.23 1.65
CA PRO A 2 0.15 -34.95 1.26
C PRO A 2 -0.48 -34.25 2.46
N LEU A 3 -0.49 -32.92 2.40
CA LEU A 3 -1.13 -32.11 3.44
C LEU A 3 -2.64 -32.28 3.38
N THR A 4 -3.28 -32.27 4.55
CA THR A 4 -4.72 -32.16 4.61
C THR A 4 -5.16 -30.76 4.19
N PRO A 5 -6.44 -30.57 3.80
CA PRO A 5 -6.92 -29.21 3.47
C PRO A 5 -6.69 -28.20 4.60
N ASP A 6 -6.87 -28.61 5.85
CA ASP A 6 -6.67 -27.72 7.01
C ASP A 6 -5.19 -27.35 7.16
N GLU A 7 -4.29 -28.31 7.00
CA GLU A 7 -2.85 -28.05 7.05
C GLU A 7 -2.40 -27.12 5.92
N ALA A 8 -2.96 -27.32 4.72
CA ALA A 8 -2.65 -26.47 3.58
C ALA A 8 -3.12 -25.03 3.81
N LEU A 9 -4.31 -24.85 4.39
CA LEU A 9 -4.84 -23.53 4.73
C LEU A 9 -3.95 -22.82 5.75
N GLU A 10 -3.53 -23.54 6.78
CA GLU A 10 -2.67 -23.00 7.83
C GLU A 10 -1.33 -22.53 7.24
N LYS A 11 -0.75 -23.34 6.36
CA LYS A 11 0.51 -23.03 5.70
C LYS A 11 0.37 -21.83 4.77
N ASN A 12 -0.72 -21.76 4.01
CA ASN A 12 -0.97 -20.67 3.06
C ASN A 12 -1.35 -19.37 3.75
N ARG A 13 -1.92 -19.43 4.95
CA ARG A 13 -2.25 -18.25 5.74
C ARG A 13 -1.00 -17.41 6.01
N GLY A 14 0.10 -18.06 6.41
CA GLY A 14 1.38 -17.39 6.60
C GLY A 14 1.92 -16.79 5.31
N LYS A 15 1.79 -17.51 4.18
CA LYS A 15 2.26 -17.04 2.89
C LYS A 15 1.49 -15.81 2.41
N THR A 16 0.19 -15.76 2.63
CA THR A 16 -0.64 -14.62 2.25
C THR A 16 -0.21 -13.37 3.01
N ASN A 17 0.02 -13.50 4.32
CA ASN A 17 0.51 -12.40 5.13
C ASN A 17 1.89 -11.94 4.67
N LEU A 18 2.76 -12.87 4.31
CA LEU A 18 4.10 -12.56 3.82
C LEU A 18 4.05 -11.81 2.49
N GLN A 19 3.16 -12.20 1.57
CA GLN A 19 2.99 -11.48 0.31
C GLN A 19 2.53 -10.04 0.54
N TYR A 20 1.60 -9.85 1.46
CA TYR A 20 1.13 -8.52 1.84
C TYR A 20 2.27 -7.68 2.40
N GLU A 21 3.02 -8.22 3.35
CA GLU A 21 4.14 -7.53 3.96
C GLU A 21 5.21 -7.16 2.93
N ARG A 22 5.52 -8.08 2.02
CA ARG A 22 6.49 -7.83 0.95
C ARG A 22 6.02 -6.72 0.02
N ALA A 23 4.73 -6.69 -0.30
CA ALA A 23 4.16 -5.65 -1.15
C ALA A 23 4.24 -4.29 -0.47
N VAL A 24 3.94 -4.21 0.82
CA VAL A 24 4.06 -2.96 1.58
C VAL A 24 5.52 -2.51 1.63
N GLN A 25 6.46 -3.43 1.87
CA GLN A 25 7.89 -3.09 1.89
C GLN A 25 8.37 -2.60 0.52
N ALA A 26 7.92 -3.23 -0.56
CA ALA A 26 8.26 -2.77 -1.91
C ALA A 26 7.75 -1.35 -2.15
N LEU A 27 6.54 -1.05 -1.69
CA LEU A 27 5.98 0.29 -1.79
C LEU A 27 6.80 1.31 -1.01
N LEU A 28 7.21 0.97 0.22
CA LEU A 28 8.03 1.86 1.04
C LEU A 28 9.37 2.15 0.37
N VAL A 29 10.00 1.14 -0.22
CA VAL A 29 11.27 1.30 -0.94
C VAL A 29 11.09 2.20 -2.16
N GLU A 30 10.05 1.99 -2.95
CA GLU A 30 9.76 2.82 -4.11
C GLU A 30 9.47 4.27 -3.70
N ALA A 31 8.77 4.47 -2.61
CA ALA A 31 8.47 5.80 -2.10
C ALA A 31 9.74 6.51 -1.63
N GLU A 32 10.63 5.81 -0.93
CA GLU A 32 11.92 6.37 -0.51
C GLU A 32 12.78 6.78 -1.72
N GLU A 33 12.79 5.97 -2.76
CA GLU A 33 13.49 6.31 -3.99
C GLU A 33 12.84 7.52 -4.66
N ALA A 34 11.53 7.55 -4.73
CA ALA A 34 10.80 8.63 -5.39
C ALA A 34 11.04 9.99 -4.74
N ILE A 35 11.14 10.06 -3.40
CA ILE A 35 11.36 11.33 -2.71
C ILE A 35 12.76 11.88 -2.94
N THR A 36 13.71 11.07 -3.42
CA THR A 36 15.04 11.59 -3.79
C THR A 36 14.97 12.51 -5.01
N TYR A 37 13.88 12.44 -5.77
CA TYR A 37 13.64 13.30 -6.93
C TYR A 37 12.66 14.43 -6.64
N TYR A 38 12.37 14.68 -5.37
CA TYR A 38 11.43 15.72 -4.96
C TYR A 38 11.95 17.10 -5.34
N THR A 39 11.12 17.89 -6.01
CA THR A 39 11.46 19.22 -6.50
C THR A 39 10.51 20.31 -6.01
N GLY A 40 9.72 20.02 -4.97
CA GLY A 40 8.72 20.94 -4.44
C GLY A 40 7.28 20.58 -4.83
N ASN A 41 7.10 19.72 -5.83
CA ASN A 41 5.78 19.24 -6.23
C ASN A 41 5.52 17.86 -5.58
N PRO A 42 4.26 17.53 -5.29
CA PRO A 42 3.95 16.22 -4.72
C PRO A 42 4.48 15.07 -5.58
N VAL A 43 4.90 14.01 -4.90
CA VAL A 43 5.41 12.80 -5.55
C VAL A 43 4.32 11.72 -5.49
N TYR A 44 4.10 11.04 -6.58
CA TYR A 44 3.08 9.98 -6.68
C TYR A 44 3.75 8.64 -6.91
N VAL A 45 3.37 7.64 -6.11
CA VAL A 45 3.88 6.28 -6.23
C VAL A 45 2.69 5.33 -6.35
N GLY A 46 2.63 4.56 -7.43
CA GLY A 46 1.57 3.59 -7.61
C GLY A 46 1.72 2.41 -6.66
N LEU A 47 0.60 1.92 -6.11
CA LEU A 47 0.63 0.74 -5.28
C LEU A 47 1.08 -0.48 -6.10
N PRO A 48 1.87 -1.40 -5.53
CA PRO A 48 2.18 -2.66 -6.20
C PRO A 48 0.92 -3.43 -6.60
N ALA A 49 1.04 -4.27 -7.63
CA ALA A 49 -0.10 -4.99 -8.19
C ALA A 49 -0.89 -5.77 -7.14
N TYR A 50 -0.21 -6.40 -6.19
CA TYR A 50 -0.87 -7.14 -5.12
C TYR A 50 -1.76 -6.24 -4.26
N LEU A 51 -1.29 -5.05 -3.92
CA LEU A 51 -2.07 -4.09 -3.11
C LEU A 51 -3.22 -3.50 -3.93
N GLN A 52 -3.03 -3.25 -5.23
CA GLN A 52 -4.10 -2.83 -6.12
C GLN A 52 -5.23 -3.86 -6.11
N TYR A 53 -4.88 -5.12 -6.27
CA TYR A 53 -5.84 -6.22 -6.26
C TYR A 53 -6.59 -6.29 -4.93
N LYS A 54 -5.88 -6.22 -3.80
CA LYS A 54 -6.49 -6.28 -2.47
C LYS A 54 -7.44 -5.11 -2.22
N ALA A 55 -7.05 -3.90 -2.62
CA ALA A 55 -7.89 -2.72 -2.45
C ALA A 55 -9.19 -2.83 -3.27
N GLN A 56 -9.09 -3.35 -4.49
CA GLN A 56 -10.27 -3.56 -5.33
C GLN A 56 -11.17 -4.67 -4.76
N ALA A 57 -10.58 -5.72 -4.20
CA ALA A 57 -11.33 -6.79 -3.56
C ALA A 57 -12.09 -6.27 -2.32
N ASP A 58 -11.47 -5.39 -1.54
CA ASP A 58 -12.14 -4.76 -0.39
C ASP A 58 -13.36 -3.97 -0.85
N LYS A 59 -13.22 -3.20 -1.92
CA LYS A 59 -14.30 -2.40 -2.48
C LYS A 59 -15.47 -3.30 -2.92
N ALA A 60 -15.16 -4.42 -3.56
CA ALA A 60 -16.18 -5.38 -4.02
C ALA A 60 -16.95 -6.03 -2.86
N LYS A 61 -16.34 -6.11 -1.68
CA LYS A 61 -16.93 -6.73 -0.48
C LYS A 61 -17.75 -5.76 0.37
N GLY A 62 -18.15 -4.63 -0.18
CA GLY A 62 -19.02 -3.70 0.53
C GLY A 62 -18.41 -2.37 0.91
N GLY A 63 -17.30 -2.02 0.29
CA GLY A 63 -16.69 -0.71 0.48
C GLY A 63 -15.75 -0.59 1.68
N ALA A 64 -15.43 -1.68 2.35
CA ALA A 64 -14.44 -1.67 3.42
C ALA A 64 -13.07 -1.31 2.84
N ARG A 65 -12.40 -0.33 3.44
CA ARG A 65 -11.11 0.17 2.93
C ARG A 65 -9.94 -0.32 3.78
N VAL A 66 -10.01 -1.58 4.22
CA VAL A 66 -9.02 -2.16 5.14
C VAL A 66 -7.61 -2.09 4.58
N THR A 67 -7.43 -2.49 3.30
CA THR A 67 -6.12 -2.47 2.67
C THR A 67 -5.58 -1.05 2.53
N LEU A 68 -6.41 -0.11 2.08
CA LEU A 68 -5.98 1.28 1.89
C LEU A 68 -5.64 1.95 3.23
N GLU A 69 -6.42 1.68 4.27
CA GLU A 69 -6.16 2.23 5.60
C GLU A 69 -4.85 1.69 6.17
N ALA A 70 -4.57 0.40 5.97
CA ALA A 70 -3.33 -0.21 6.43
C ALA A 70 -2.12 0.35 5.69
N VAL A 71 -2.24 0.55 4.37
CA VAL A 71 -1.18 1.15 3.56
C VAL A 71 -0.94 2.60 3.99
N ASP A 72 -2.00 3.37 4.18
CA ASP A 72 -1.90 4.76 4.62
C ASP A 72 -1.20 4.86 5.97
N ARG A 73 -1.55 3.98 6.90
CA ARG A 73 -0.89 3.93 8.21
C ARG A 73 0.59 3.61 8.09
N ALA A 74 0.95 2.61 7.26
CA ALA A 74 2.34 2.23 7.06
C ALA A 74 3.15 3.39 6.47
N MET A 75 2.58 4.13 5.53
CA MET A 75 3.22 5.29 4.94
C MET A 75 3.39 6.42 5.95
N ASP A 76 2.35 6.69 6.76
CA ASP A 76 2.42 7.72 7.79
C ASP A 76 3.48 7.40 8.85
N GLU A 77 3.56 6.14 9.27
CA GLU A 77 4.55 5.71 10.26
C GLU A 77 5.98 5.88 9.74
N ARG A 78 6.18 5.61 8.45
CA ARG A 78 7.52 5.68 7.83
C ARG A 78 7.92 7.09 7.47
N PHE A 79 7.03 7.88 6.89
CA PHE A 79 7.36 9.17 6.31
C PHE A 79 6.89 10.37 7.14
N GLY A 80 5.89 10.18 8.00
CA GLY A 80 5.39 11.25 8.85
C GLY A 80 6.48 11.89 9.72
N PRO A 81 7.29 11.10 10.46
CA PRO A 81 8.36 11.67 11.27
C PRO A 81 9.41 12.43 10.49
N ALA A 82 9.58 12.13 9.19
CA ALA A 82 10.52 12.82 8.32
C ALA A 82 9.94 14.10 7.71
N GLY A 83 8.68 14.44 8.02
CA GLY A 83 8.07 15.68 7.57
C GLY A 83 7.20 15.54 6.32
N TRP A 84 6.81 14.33 5.96
CA TRP A 84 5.97 14.08 4.80
C TRP A 84 4.53 13.83 5.21
N ASN A 85 3.61 14.26 4.35
CA ASN A 85 2.19 13.93 4.47
C ASN A 85 1.86 12.94 3.36
N ALA A 86 1.53 11.70 3.75
CA ALA A 86 1.16 10.65 2.82
C ALA A 86 -0.35 10.50 2.76
N SER A 87 -0.89 10.36 1.57
CA SER A 87 -2.32 10.12 1.39
C SER A 87 -2.55 9.21 0.20
N ILE A 88 -3.67 8.49 0.22
CA ILE A 88 -4.06 7.62 -0.88
C ILE A 88 -4.92 8.41 -1.85
N VAL A 89 -4.56 8.35 -3.14
CA VAL A 89 -5.30 9.02 -4.21
C VAL A 89 -5.82 7.95 -5.17
N ILE A 90 -7.06 8.09 -5.59
CA ILE A 90 -7.71 7.16 -6.50
C ILE A 90 -7.87 7.81 -7.86
N ASP A 91 -7.37 7.13 -8.90
CA ASP A 91 -7.68 7.50 -10.27
C ASP A 91 -8.93 6.71 -10.69
N HIS A 92 -10.07 7.39 -10.71
CA HIS A 92 -11.35 6.74 -11.00
C HIS A 92 -11.44 6.25 -12.44
N ALA A 93 -10.77 6.93 -13.37
CA ALA A 93 -10.81 6.56 -14.79
C ALA A 93 -10.13 5.22 -15.05
N GLN A 94 -9.05 4.93 -14.29
CA GLN A 94 -8.26 3.71 -14.46
C GLN A 94 -8.48 2.70 -13.33
N SER A 95 -9.26 3.06 -12.32
CA SER A 95 -9.43 2.27 -11.08
C SER A 95 -8.07 1.92 -10.46
N TYR A 96 -7.20 2.91 -10.38
CA TYR A 96 -5.84 2.74 -9.94
C TYR A 96 -5.58 3.58 -8.69
N TYR A 97 -4.82 3.03 -7.73
CA TYR A 97 -4.52 3.68 -6.46
C TYR A 97 -3.08 4.15 -6.41
N TRP A 98 -2.89 5.37 -5.93
CA TRP A 98 -1.57 5.99 -5.80
C TRP A 98 -1.37 6.46 -4.36
N VAL A 99 -0.10 6.50 -3.92
CA VAL A 99 0.28 7.21 -2.71
C VAL A 99 0.83 8.57 -3.16
N LYS A 100 0.29 9.63 -2.56
CA LYS A 100 0.77 10.99 -2.77
C LYS A 100 1.58 11.42 -1.56
N LEU A 101 2.82 11.84 -1.78
CA LEU A 101 3.71 12.34 -0.74
C LEU A 101 3.96 13.81 -0.99
N LYS A 102 3.64 14.65 -0.02
CA LYS A 102 3.90 16.08 -0.08
C LYS A 102 4.50 16.56 1.22
N ASP A 103 5.11 17.74 1.20
CA ASP A 103 5.64 18.37 2.40
C ASP A 103 4.49 18.61 3.38
N ALA A 104 4.63 18.14 4.62
CA ALA A 104 3.57 18.27 5.63
C ALA A 104 3.28 19.72 5.98
N ARG A 105 4.19 20.66 5.69
CA ARG A 105 4.02 22.07 5.94
C ARG A 105 3.17 22.78 4.87
N GLU A 106 2.94 22.12 3.73
CA GLU A 106 2.09 22.66 2.67
C GLU A 106 0.62 22.36 2.97
N HIS A 107 -0.23 23.34 2.71
CA HIS A 107 -1.68 23.22 2.93
C HIS A 107 -2.45 23.16 1.64
#